data_ae386be9d7c977ee2bcc6e6f1cd6d014
#
_entry.id   ae386be9d7c977ee2bcc6e6f1cd6d014
#
_cell.length_a   1.000
_cell.length_b   1.000
_cell.length_c   1.000
_cell.angle_alpha   90.00
_cell.angle_beta   90.00
_cell.angle_gamma   90.00
#
_symmetry.space_group_name_H-M   'P 1'
#
loop_
_entity.id
_entity.type
_entity.pdbx_description
1 polymer ?
#
loop_
_entity_poly.entity_id
_entity_poly.type
_entity_poly.pdbx_seq_one_letter_code
_entity_poly.pdbx_strand_id
1 'polypeptide(L)'
;MAYVVADPCVKCKYTDCVAVCPVDCFYEGKNSLAINPDECIDCGACEPECPTTAIFEESELPSKWAVYKDLNAVLSGAKTVEDVDTAKWPANLQSQLATVQTWPNITEQKKALPGADEAAKEENKITALVLEGGA
;
A
#
# COMPACT_ATOMS: atom_id res chain seq x y z
N MET A 1 0.53 15.17 7.68
CA MET A 1 -0.22 14.23 6.83
C MET A 1 0.75 13.34 6.11
N ALA A 2 0.31 12.22 5.58
CA ALA A 2 1.18 11.24 4.96
C ALA A 2 0.66 10.88 3.56
N TYR A 3 1.48 10.19 2.79
CA TYR A 3 1.06 9.61 1.52
C TYR A 3 0.53 8.21 1.74
N VAL A 4 -0.34 7.75 0.84
CA VAL A 4 -1.02 6.46 0.92
C VAL A 4 -0.85 5.72 -0.40
N VAL A 5 -0.49 4.44 -0.34
CA VAL A 5 -0.46 3.56 -1.50
C VAL A 5 -1.85 2.96 -1.66
N ALA A 6 -2.46 3.17 -2.82
CA ALA A 6 -3.85 2.79 -3.09
C ALA A 6 -3.96 1.65 -4.11
N ASP A 7 -5.17 1.43 -4.63
CA ASP A 7 -5.56 0.31 -5.47
C ASP A 7 -4.66 0.02 -6.67
N PRO A 8 -4.19 1.02 -7.44
CA PRO A 8 -3.38 0.73 -8.63
C PRO A 8 -2.08 -0.03 -8.36
N CYS A 9 -1.55 0.00 -7.13
CA CYS A 9 -0.34 -0.75 -6.78
C CYS A 9 -0.58 -2.25 -6.65
N VAL A 10 -1.79 -2.67 -6.30
CA VAL A 10 -2.11 -4.10 -6.10
C VAL A 10 -1.85 -4.87 -7.40
N LYS A 11 -1.17 -6.00 -7.31
CA LYS A 11 -0.73 -6.87 -8.41
C LYS A 11 0.35 -6.26 -9.30
N CYS A 12 0.65 -4.98 -9.19
CA CYS A 12 1.74 -4.33 -9.93
C CYS A 12 3.03 -4.29 -9.13
N LYS A 13 2.94 -3.75 -7.93
CA LYS A 13 4.06 -3.64 -6.99
C LYS A 13 5.32 -3.05 -7.66
N TYR A 14 5.15 -1.95 -8.38
CA TYR A 14 6.28 -1.17 -8.86
C TYR A 14 6.97 -0.52 -7.66
N THR A 15 8.27 -0.62 -7.59
CA THR A 15 9.05 -0.14 -6.45
C THR A 15 9.89 1.10 -6.76
N ASP A 16 9.61 1.76 -7.88
CA ASP A 16 10.31 2.99 -8.27
C ASP A 16 10.21 4.07 -7.18
N CYS A 17 9.06 4.11 -6.50
CA CYS A 17 8.81 5.05 -5.40
C CYS A 17 9.66 4.78 -4.16
N VAL A 18 10.01 3.53 -3.92
CA VAL A 18 10.81 3.12 -2.76
C VAL A 18 12.21 3.73 -2.82
N ALA A 19 12.82 3.73 -3.99
CA ALA A 19 14.19 4.21 -4.20
C ALA A 19 14.35 5.70 -3.88
N VAL A 20 13.28 6.49 -3.97
CA VAL A 20 13.33 7.95 -3.76
C VAL A 20 12.87 8.39 -2.37
N CYS A 21 12.41 7.46 -1.54
CA CYS A 21 11.95 7.79 -0.18
C CYS A 21 13.15 8.07 0.73
N PRO A 22 13.29 9.31 1.26
CA PRO A 22 14.46 9.65 2.09
C PRO A 22 14.40 9.08 3.52
N VAL A 23 13.25 8.56 3.95
CA VAL A 23 13.04 8.07 5.33
C VAL A 23 12.67 6.59 5.37
N ASP A 24 12.73 5.89 4.25
CA ASP A 24 12.49 4.45 4.16
C ASP A 24 11.18 4.00 4.82
N CYS A 25 10.08 4.70 4.51
CA CYS A 25 8.78 4.45 5.14
C CYS A 25 7.89 3.47 4.37
N PHE A 26 8.42 2.78 3.37
CA PHE A 26 7.69 1.78 2.60
C PHE A 26 7.81 0.39 3.21
N TYR A 27 6.72 -0.37 3.15
CA TYR A 27 6.65 -1.75 3.64
C TYR A 27 6.08 -2.64 2.53
N GLU A 28 6.57 -3.86 2.46
CA GLU A 28 6.34 -4.76 1.32
C GLU A 28 5.43 -5.92 1.67
N GLY A 29 4.29 -6.00 0.97
CA GLY A 29 3.44 -7.18 0.96
C GLY A 29 3.72 -8.04 -0.25
N LYS A 30 2.99 -9.13 -0.39
CA LYS A 30 3.18 -10.07 -1.52
C LYS A 30 2.83 -9.45 -2.86
N ASN A 31 1.79 -8.63 -2.93
CA ASN A 31 1.34 -8.03 -4.17
C ASN A 31 1.03 -6.54 -4.09
N SER A 32 1.50 -5.86 -3.06
CA SER A 32 1.32 -4.42 -2.91
C SER A 32 2.36 -3.83 -1.96
N LEU A 33 2.35 -2.51 -1.83
CA LEU A 33 3.19 -1.77 -0.90
C LEU A 33 2.31 -0.99 0.07
N ALA A 34 2.89 -0.58 1.19
CA ALA A 34 2.24 0.32 2.14
C ALA A 34 3.22 1.37 2.62
N ILE A 35 2.71 2.55 2.96
CA ILE A 35 3.50 3.64 3.55
C ILE A 35 3.12 3.76 5.02
N ASN A 36 4.13 3.80 5.91
CA ASN A 36 3.90 4.04 7.32
C ASN A 36 3.60 5.52 7.54
N PRO A 37 2.39 5.88 8.01
CA PRO A 37 2.01 7.29 8.16
C PRO A 37 2.79 8.03 9.24
N ASP A 38 3.37 7.31 10.21
CA ASP A 38 4.15 7.92 11.27
C ASP A 38 5.59 8.20 10.83
N GLU A 39 6.10 7.42 9.88
CA GLU A 39 7.46 7.57 9.35
C GLU A 39 7.52 8.50 8.13
N CYS A 40 6.43 8.61 7.38
CA CYS A 40 6.37 9.45 6.19
C CYS A 40 6.46 10.94 6.55
N ILE A 41 7.40 11.65 5.94
CA ILE A 41 7.60 13.09 6.20
C ILE A 41 6.84 13.99 5.22
N ASP A 42 5.96 13.40 4.41
CA ASP A 42 5.11 14.14 3.47
C ASP A 42 5.90 14.95 2.43
N CYS A 43 7.05 14.45 2.02
CA CYS A 43 7.93 15.16 1.07
C CYS A 43 7.47 15.09 -0.39
N GLY A 44 6.58 14.15 -0.74
CA GLY A 44 6.01 14.04 -2.07
C GLY A 44 6.92 13.45 -3.15
N ALA A 45 8.12 13.01 -2.81
CA ALA A 45 9.08 12.51 -3.80
C ALA A 45 8.61 11.20 -4.47
N CYS A 46 7.85 10.36 -3.75
CA CYS A 46 7.41 9.06 -4.25
C CYS A 46 6.24 9.15 -5.23
N GLU A 47 5.35 10.13 -5.05
CA GLU A 47 4.12 10.22 -5.86
C GLU A 47 4.38 10.25 -7.37
N PRO A 48 5.26 11.14 -7.90
CA PRO A 48 5.48 11.18 -9.34
C PRO A 48 6.27 9.99 -9.88
N GLU A 49 6.91 9.21 -9.01
CA GLU A 49 7.70 8.06 -9.42
C GLU A 49 6.86 6.79 -9.59
N CYS A 50 5.59 6.79 -9.16
CA CYS A 50 4.73 5.63 -9.30
C CYS A 50 4.19 5.53 -10.73
N PRO A 51 4.54 4.47 -11.50
CA PRO A 51 4.09 4.34 -12.90
C PRO A 51 2.58 4.19 -13.05
N THR A 52 1.90 3.72 -12.01
CA THR A 52 0.45 3.47 -12.04
C THR A 52 -0.36 4.57 -11.35
N THR A 53 0.30 5.60 -10.85
CA THR A 53 -0.34 6.68 -10.10
C THR A 53 -1.14 6.13 -8.91
N ALA A 54 -0.49 5.26 -8.12
CA ALA A 54 -1.11 4.61 -6.97
C ALA A 54 -0.92 5.37 -5.66
N ILE A 55 -0.07 6.39 -5.65
CA ILE A 55 0.29 7.10 -4.42
C ILE A 55 -0.41 8.46 -4.40
N PHE A 56 -1.09 8.73 -3.28
CA PHE A 56 -1.85 9.96 -3.08
C PHE A 56 -1.52 10.57 -1.72
N GLU A 57 -1.51 11.89 -1.65
CA GLU A 57 -1.53 12.56 -0.36
C GLU A 57 -2.83 12.20 0.34
N GLU A 58 -2.78 11.98 1.66
CA GLU A 58 -3.93 11.53 2.46
C GLU A 58 -5.18 12.38 2.22
N SER A 59 -5.00 13.70 2.11
CA SER A 59 -6.11 14.63 1.88
C SER A 59 -6.70 14.56 0.47
N GLU A 60 -5.96 14.00 -0.49
CA GLU A 60 -6.38 13.90 -1.89
C GLU A 60 -6.78 12.48 -2.30
N LEU A 61 -6.71 11.52 -1.36
CA LEU A 61 -7.07 10.14 -1.62
C LEU A 61 -8.56 10.06 -2.02
N PRO A 62 -8.88 9.47 -3.20
CA PRO A 62 -10.27 9.30 -3.61
C PRO A 62 -11.10 8.57 -2.56
N SER A 63 -12.35 8.97 -2.38
CA SER A 63 -13.23 8.38 -1.36
C SER A 63 -13.45 6.89 -1.56
N LYS A 64 -13.45 6.42 -2.81
CA LYS A 64 -13.56 4.99 -3.14
C LYS A 64 -12.37 4.17 -2.63
N TRP A 65 -11.24 4.82 -2.33
CA TRP A 65 -10.03 4.18 -1.83
C TRP A 65 -9.68 4.60 -0.39
N ALA A 66 -10.62 5.21 0.32
CA ALA A 66 -10.38 5.68 1.69
C ALA A 66 -9.91 4.57 2.63
N VAL A 67 -10.31 3.33 2.38
CA VAL A 67 -9.92 2.16 3.17
C VAL A 67 -8.40 1.93 3.13
N TYR A 68 -7.72 2.35 2.07
CA TYR A 68 -6.27 2.18 1.96
C TYR A 68 -5.49 2.98 3.00
N LYS A 69 -6.04 4.08 3.50
CA LYS A 69 -5.42 4.83 4.60
C LYS A 69 -5.23 3.94 5.83
N ASP A 70 -6.27 3.23 6.23
CA ASP A 70 -6.21 2.30 7.36
C ASP A 70 -5.35 1.09 7.04
N LEU A 71 -5.45 0.56 5.81
CA LEU A 71 -4.64 -0.58 5.38
C LEU A 71 -3.15 -0.25 5.45
N ASN A 72 -2.74 0.92 4.94
CA ASN A 72 -1.34 1.33 5.01
C ASN A 72 -0.85 1.43 6.46
N ALA A 73 -1.66 1.99 7.35
CA ALA A 73 -1.30 2.14 8.75
C ALA A 73 -1.14 0.79 9.45
N VAL A 74 -2.05 -0.15 9.20
CA VAL A 74 -2.01 -1.49 9.81
C VAL A 74 -0.86 -2.31 9.25
N LEU A 75 -0.71 -2.36 7.92
CA LEU A 75 0.26 -3.22 7.27
C LEU A 75 1.70 -2.75 7.49
N SER A 76 1.90 -1.47 7.71
CA SER A 76 3.22 -0.91 8.01
C SER A 76 3.56 -0.90 9.51
N GLY A 77 2.63 -1.34 10.36
CA GLY A 77 2.87 -1.44 11.80
C GLY A 77 2.58 -0.18 12.60
N ALA A 78 2.07 0.89 11.97
CA ALA A 78 1.73 2.13 12.66
C ALA A 78 0.50 1.96 13.56
N LYS A 79 -0.43 1.08 13.16
CA LYS A 79 -1.63 0.76 13.93
C LYS A 79 -1.89 -0.74 13.93
N THR A 80 -2.81 -1.19 14.78
CA THR A 80 -3.27 -2.57 14.77
C THR A 80 -4.67 -2.65 14.16
N VAL A 81 -5.14 -3.86 13.86
CA VAL A 81 -6.50 -4.06 13.32
C VAL A 81 -7.59 -3.58 14.30
N GLU A 82 -7.27 -3.50 15.59
CA GLU A 82 -8.19 -3.01 16.61
C GLU A 82 -8.31 -1.49 16.60
N ASP A 83 -7.32 -0.79 16.04
CA ASP A 83 -7.28 0.68 16.00
C ASP A 83 -8.06 1.25 14.82
N VAL A 84 -8.51 0.42 13.89
CA VAL A 84 -9.17 0.84 12.65
C VAL A 84 -10.51 0.13 12.50
N ASP A 85 -11.39 0.68 11.65
CA ASP A 85 -12.71 0.10 11.39
C ASP A 85 -12.62 -0.96 10.29
N THR A 86 -12.27 -2.18 10.66
CA THR A 86 -12.15 -3.29 9.71
C THR A 86 -13.48 -3.72 9.11
N ALA A 87 -14.61 -3.32 9.69
CA ALA A 87 -15.93 -3.63 9.15
C ALA A 87 -16.15 -3.00 7.77
N LYS A 88 -15.41 -1.95 7.44
CA LYS A 88 -15.46 -1.30 6.13
C LYS A 88 -14.61 -1.99 5.07
N TRP A 89 -13.80 -2.97 5.46
CA TRP A 89 -12.94 -3.68 4.53
C TRP A 89 -13.75 -4.69 3.72
N PRO A 90 -13.36 -4.93 2.45
CA PRO A 90 -14.03 -5.96 1.63
C PRO A 90 -13.97 -7.34 2.25
N ALA A 91 -14.90 -8.22 1.84
CA ALA A 91 -15.01 -9.57 2.38
C ALA A 91 -13.72 -10.39 2.24
N ASN A 92 -13.00 -10.23 1.12
CA ASN A 92 -11.72 -10.94 0.92
C ASN A 92 -10.65 -10.52 1.93
N LEU A 93 -10.67 -9.25 2.38
CA LEU A 93 -9.73 -8.79 3.42
C LEU A 93 -10.20 -9.22 4.81
N GLN A 94 -11.50 -9.23 5.05
CA GLN A 94 -12.06 -9.70 6.32
C GLN A 94 -11.69 -11.16 6.59
N SER A 95 -11.68 -11.99 5.56
CA SER A 95 -11.27 -13.40 5.69
C SER A 95 -9.79 -13.57 6.01
N GLN A 96 -8.98 -12.53 5.79
CA GLN A 96 -7.53 -12.54 6.07
C GLN A 96 -7.17 -11.90 7.41
N LEU A 97 -8.14 -11.35 8.16
CA LEU A 97 -7.86 -10.64 9.41
C LEU A 97 -7.12 -11.48 10.44
N ALA A 98 -7.41 -12.78 10.50
CA ALA A 98 -6.76 -13.68 11.45
C ALA A 98 -5.27 -13.90 11.14
N THR A 99 -4.84 -13.63 9.91
CA THR A 99 -3.46 -13.85 9.46
C THR A 99 -2.74 -12.54 9.07
N VAL A 100 -3.33 -11.39 9.40
CA VAL A 100 -2.70 -10.11 9.14
C VAL A 100 -1.36 -10.01 9.86
N GLN A 101 -0.34 -9.59 9.12
CA GLN A 101 1.02 -9.41 9.64
C GLN A 101 1.50 -8.01 9.31
N THR A 102 2.41 -7.49 10.14
CA THR A 102 3.15 -6.29 9.77
C THR A 102 4.10 -6.66 8.63
N TRP A 103 4.05 -5.91 7.55
CA TRP A 103 4.89 -6.17 6.39
C TRP A 103 6.34 -5.76 6.65
N PRO A 104 7.31 -6.45 6.04
CA PRO A 104 8.71 -6.07 6.17
C PRO A 104 9.00 -4.74 5.49
N ASN A 105 9.93 -3.98 6.05
CA ASN A 105 10.41 -2.73 5.46
C ASN A 105 11.15 -3.02 4.16
N ILE A 106 10.90 -2.22 3.13
CA ILE A 106 11.61 -2.29 1.85
C ILE A 106 12.32 -0.97 1.59
N THR A 107 13.61 -1.04 1.27
CA THR A 107 14.45 0.14 1.05
C THR A 107 15.12 0.14 -0.32
N GLU A 108 14.93 -0.92 -1.10
CA GLU A 108 15.55 -1.09 -2.41
C GLU A 108 14.50 -1.28 -3.50
N GLN A 109 14.80 -0.74 -4.69
CA GLN A 109 13.96 -0.94 -5.86
C GLN A 109 14.08 -2.37 -6.36
N LYS A 110 12.94 -2.99 -6.68
CA LYS A 110 12.86 -4.34 -7.22
C LYS A 110 12.09 -4.33 -8.53
N LYS A 111 12.08 -5.45 -9.24
CA LYS A 111 11.24 -5.59 -10.43
C LYS A 111 9.76 -5.63 -10.04
N ALA A 112 8.91 -5.06 -10.88
CA ALA A 112 7.47 -5.19 -10.75
C ALA A 112 7.07 -6.67 -10.87
N LEU A 113 5.87 -7.00 -10.37
CA LEU A 113 5.37 -8.37 -10.45
C LEU A 113 5.10 -8.77 -11.90
N PRO A 114 5.21 -10.07 -12.24
CA PRO A 114 4.84 -10.55 -13.57
C PRO A 114 3.40 -10.13 -13.90
N GLY A 115 3.18 -9.59 -15.09
CA GLY A 115 1.87 -9.12 -15.52
C GLY A 115 1.47 -7.76 -14.97
N ALA A 116 2.41 -7.00 -14.39
CA ALA A 116 2.12 -5.69 -13.82
C ALA A 116 1.51 -4.70 -14.84
N ASP A 117 1.99 -4.70 -16.07
CA ASP A 117 1.49 -3.81 -17.12
C ASP A 117 0.01 -4.06 -17.42
N GLU A 118 -0.44 -5.30 -17.40
CA GLU A 118 -1.84 -5.64 -17.59
C GLU A 118 -2.65 -5.37 -16.32
N ALA A 119 -2.08 -5.66 -15.15
CA ALA A 119 -2.71 -5.40 -13.87
C ALA A 119 -2.97 -3.91 -13.66
N ALA A 120 -2.10 -3.04 -14.18
CA ALA A 120 -2.26 -1.59 -14.08
C ALA A 120 -3.56 -1.09 -14.74
N LYS A 121 -4.13 -1.85 -15.64
CA LYS A 121 -5.37 -1.51 -16.34
C LYS A 121 -6.63 -2.01 -15.62
N GLU A 122 -6.48 -2.84 -14.60
CA GLU A 122 -7.60 -3.41 -13.84
C GLU A 122 -8.14 -2.40 -12.83
N GLU A 123 -9.42 -2.52 -12.49
CA GLU A 123 -10.08 -1.73 -11.45
C GLU A 123 -10.44 -2.62 -10.26
N ASN A 124 -10.71 -2.01 -9.11
CA ASN A 124 -11.10 -2.71 -7.88
C ASN A 124 -10.13 -3.83 -7.50
N LYS A 125 -8.84 -3.57 -7.62
CA LYS A 125 -7.80 -4.57 -7.33
C LYS A 125 -7.72 -4.93 -5.85
N ILE A 126 -8.41 -4.20 -4.99
CA ILE A 126 -8.50 -4.53 -3.57
C ILE A 126 -9.06 -5.96 -3.36
N THR A 127 -9.87 -6.45 -4.29
CA THR A 127 -10.39 -7.83 -4.24
C THR A 127 -9.31 -8.88 -4.43
N ALA A 128 -8.14 -8.49 -4.90
CA ALA A 128 -6.98 -9.37 -5.07
C ALA A 128 -5.87 -9.10 -4.05
N LEU A 129 -6.03 -8.11 -3.17
CA LEU A 129 -5.02 -7.74 -2.19
C LEU A 129 -4.77 -8.87 -1.20
N VAL A 130 -3.49 -9.20 -1.00
CA VAL A 130 -3.05 -10.19 -0.01
C VAL A 130 -2.47 -9.47 1.19
N LEU A 131 -3.00 -9.74 2.39
CA LEU A 131 -2.55 -9.08 3.62
C LEU A 131 -1.33 -9.75 4.25
N GLU A 132 -0.93 -10.92 3.73
CA GLU A 132 0.29 -11.58 4.17
C GLU A 132 1.50 -10.77 3.72
N GLY A 133 2.45 -10.57 4.63
CA GLY A 133 3.68 -9.85 4.31
C GLY A 133 4.67 -10.70 3.56
N GLY A 134 5.66 -10.04 2.96
CA GLY A 134 6.78 -10.74 2.40
C GLY A 134 7.19 -10.28 1.01
N ALA A 135 8.35 -10.72 0.66
CA ALA A 135 9.01 -10.42 -0.60
C ALA A 135 8.83 -11.56 -1.59
#